data_67889a242ddab7b67d35bba97f98c97c
#
_entry.id   67889a242ddab7b67d35bba97f98c97c
#
_cell.length_a   1.000
_cell.length_b   1.000
_cell.length_c   1.000
_cell.angle_alpha   90.00
_cell.angle_beta   90.00
_cell.angle_gamma   90.00
#
_symmetry.space_group_name_H-M   'P 1'
#
loop_
_entity.id
_entity.type
_entity.pdbx_description
1 polymer ?
#
loop_
_entity_poly.entity_id
_entity_poly.type
_entity_poly.pdbx_seq_one_letter_code
_entity_poly.pdbx_strand_id
1 'polypeptide(L)'
;MFDKTRAFMKKIGLPEGDLYDLPTSGKTFPDGAHYRLEVPTVNTAEAMKALMEEATRLGITINRVDETYGCFRHTLAELKEYVAIAKEYKVELNISVGPRATYDTSATRLSEQGVRISYRLRGMEQVVRAVEDVKRIAEVGGRGVLVYDEGLLWVLNEMRKAGELPKNMHFKLSA
;
A
#
# COMPACT_ATOMS: atom_id res chain seq x y z
N MET A 1 -35.45 17.21 2.27
CA MET A 1 -34.61 17.10 1.04
C MET A 1 -34.40 15.65 0.65
N PHE A 2 -34.05 14.76 1.57
CA PHE A 2 -33.75 13.33 1.26
C PHE A 2 -34.99 12.48 0.98
N ASP A 3 -36.18 12.84 1.47
CA ASP A 3 -37.40 12.01 1.36
C ASP A 3 -37.84 11.76 -0.08
N LYS A 4 -37.73 12.76 -0.97
CA LYS A 4 -38.05 12.58 -2.39
C LYS A 4 -37.10 11.60 -3.07
N THR A 5 -35.79 11.61 -2.71
CA THR A 5 -34.79 10.71 -3.25
C THR A 5 -35.04 9.30 -2.74
N ARG A 6 -35.31 9.12 -1.45
CA ARG A 6 -35.67 7.81 -0.87
C ARG A 6 -36.91 7.21 -1.51
N ALA A 7 -37.96 8.02 -1.69
CA ALA A 7 -39.18 7.57 -2.36
C ALA A 7 -38.92 7.15 -3.82
N PHE A 8 -38.03 7.84 -4.52
CA PHE A 8 -37.61 7.42 -5.86
C PHE A 8 -36.83 6.10 -5.85
N MET A 9 -35.88 5.95 -4.91
CA MET A 9 -35.13 4.68 -4.75
C MET A 9 -36.06 3.51 -4.49
N LYS A 10 -37.02 3.68 -3.59
CA LYS A 10 -38.08 2.67 -3.34
C LYS A 10 -38.87 2.33 -4.60
N LYS A 11 -39.23 3.31 -5.40
CA LYS A 11 -39.96 3.12 -6.66
C LYS A 11 -39.22 2.26 -7.66
N ILE A 12 -37.90 2.30 -7.67
CA ILE A 12 -37.04 1.48 -8.56
C ILE A 12 -36.59 0.17 -7.90
N GLY A 13 -37.17 -0.22 -6.75
CA GLY A 13 -36.94 -1.50 -6.09
C GLY A 13 -35.72 -1.54 -5.15
N LEU A 14 -35.17 -0.39 -4.79
CA LEU A 14 -34.10 -0.33 -3.79
C LEU A 14 -34.68 -0.19 -2.37
N PRO A 15 -33.97 -0.65 -1.33
CA PRO A 15 -34.38 -0.50 0.05
C PRO A 15 -34.42 0.99 0.48
N GLU A 16 -35.28 1.32 1.42
CA GLU A 16 -35.43 2.68 1.93
C GLU A 16 -34.27 3.12 2.83
N GLY A 17 -33.49 2.19 3.34
CA GLY A 17 -32.37 2.42 4.23
C GLY A 17 -31.38 1.25 4.20
N ASP A 18 -30.36 1.35 5.02
CA ASP A 18 -29.37 0.30 5.16
C ASP A 18 -30.00 -0.96 5.77
N LEU A 19 -29.58 -2.12 5.26
CA LEU A 19 -29.99 -3.43 5.76
C LEU A 19 -28.92 -3.92 6.72
N TYR A 20 -29.30 -4.16 7.98
CA TYR A 20 -28.38 -4.63 9.03
C TYR A 20 -28.60 -6.12 9.37
N ASP A 21 -29.62 -6.75 8.80
CA ASP A 21 -30.00 -8.15 8.99
C ASP A 21 -29.51 -9.06 7.86
N LEU A 22 -28.47 -8.64 7.15
CA LEU A 22 -27.88 -9.43 6.07
C LEU A 22 -27.27 -10.73 6.62
N PRO A 23 -27.43 -11.84 5.90
CA PRO A 23 -26.84 -13.10 6.33
C PRO A 23 -25.31 -12.99 6.34
N THR A 24 -24.68 -13.54 7.35
CA THR A 24 -23.21 -13.64 7.43
C THR A 24 -22.69 -14.47 6.27
N SER A 25 -21.68 -13.97 5.58
CA SER A 25 -21.00 -14.72 4.53
C SER A 25 -20.36 -16.00 5.12
N GLY A 26 -20.59 -17.14 4.49
CA GLY A 26 -19.86 -18.37 4.80
C GLY A 26 -18.46 -18.43 4.17
N LYS A 27 -18.05 -17.40 3.38
CA LYS A 27 -16.75 -17.35 2.74
C LYS A 27 -15.71 -16.81 3.72
N THR A 28 -14.58 -17.50 3.80
CA THR A 28 -13.43 -17.11 4.62
C THR A 28 -12.16 -17.13 3.79
N PHE A 29 -11.13 -16.49 4.29
CA PHE A 29 -9.75 -16.71 3.84
C PHE A 29 -9.28 -18.11 4.25
N PRO A 30 -8.17 -18.63 3.68
CA PRO A 30 -7.69 -19.99 3.98
C PRO A 30 -7.42 -20.28 5.46
N ASP A 31 -7.15 -19.24 6.24
CA ASP A 31 -6.95 -19.31 7.70
C ASP A 31 -8.23 -19.17 8.53
N GLY A 32 -9.40 -19.17 7.87
CA GLY A 32 -10.71 -19.05 8.52
C GLY A 32 -11.16 -17.63 8.85
N ALA A 33 -10.34 -16.61 8.61
CA ALA A 33 -10.70 -15.22 8.89
C ALA A 33 -11.70 -14.67 7.85
N HIS A 34 -12.65 -13.86 8.31
CA HIS A 34 -13.64 -13.19 7.45
C HIS A 34 -13.15 -11.87 6.85
N TYR A 35 -12.08 -11.30 7.37
CA TYR A 35 -11.52 -10.01 6.91
C TYR A 35 -10.00 -10.02 6.96
N ARG A 36 -9.41 -9.03 6.31
CA ARG A 36 -7.99 -8.69 6.40
C ARG A 36 -7.87 -7.26 6.87
N LEU A 37 -6.98 -7.05 7.84
CA LEU A 37 -6.67 -5.72 8.34
C LEU A 37 -5.36 -5.22 7.72
N GLU A 38 -5.46 -4.09 7.05
CA GLU A 38 -4.32 -3.36 6.49
C GLU A 38 -4.19 -2.01 7.19
N VAL A 39 -2.99 -1.66 7.60
CA VAL A 39 -2.69 -0.37 8.22
C VAL A 39 -1.75 0.41 7.31
N PRO A 40 -2.26 1.45 6.61
CA PRO A 40 -1.44 2.29 5.77
C PRO A 40 -0.70 3.36 6.57
N THR A 41 0.28 4.00 5.93
CA THR A 41 0.97 5.19 6.45
C THR A 41 1.75 4.93 7.74
N VAL A 42 2.32 3.74 7.87
CA VAL A 42 3.25 3.40 8.95
C VAL A 42 4.67 3.73 8.47
N ASN A 43 5.11 4.94 8.73
CA ASN A 43 6.23 5.57 8.03
C ASN A 43 7.56 5.59 8.80
N THR A 44 7.65 4.86 9.93
CA THR A 44 8.91 4.57 10.63
C THR A 44 8.90 3.14 11.15
N ALA A 45 10.06 2.51 11.22
CA ALA A 45 10.21 1.18 11.79
C ALA A 45 9.78 1.13 13.26
N GLU A 46 10.08 2.19 14.02
CA GLU A 46 9.63 2.37 15.41
C GLU A 46 8.09 2.36 15.52
N ALA A 47 7.40 3.13 14.65
CA ALA A 47 5.93 3.15 14.63
C ALA A 47 5.36 1.78 14.25
N MET A 48 5.99 1.07 13.32
CA MET A 48 5.59 -0.29 12.96
C MET A 48 5.73 -1.24 14.15
N LYS A 49 6.85 -1.18 14.86
CA LYS A 49 7.09 -2.00 16.05
C LYS A 49 6.03 -1.75 17.12
N ALA A 50 5.81 -0.49 17.47
CA ALA A 50 4.79 -0.10 18.46
C ALA A 50 3.39 -0.57 18.06
N LEU A 51 3.03 -0.43 16.77
CA LEU A 51 1.76 -0.92 16.23
C LEU A 51 1.61 -2.44 16.42
N MET A 52 2.63 -3.21 16.07
CA MET A 52 2.58 -4.66 16.15
C MET A 52 2.57 -5.17 17.59
N GLU A 53 3.32 -4.54 18.50
CA GLU A 53 3.30 -4.83 19.92
C GLU A 53 1.92 -4.60 20.52
N GLU A 54 1.31 -3.45 20.22
CA GLU A 54 -0.02 -3.12 20.73
C GLU A 54 -1.13 -3.99 20.13
N ALA A 55 -1.08 -4.28 18.83
CA ALA A 55 -2.01 -5.21 18.19
C ALA A 55 -1.94 -6.60 18.83
N THR A 56 -0.72 -7.08 19.12
CA THR A 56 -0.51 -8.37 19.80
C THR A 56 -1.10 -8.34 21.21
N ARG A 57 -0.89 -7.27 21.97
CA ARG A 57 -1.45 -7.09 23.33
C ARG A 57 -2.99 -7.13 23.31
N LEU A 58 -3.60 -6.57 22.26
CA LEU A 58 -5.06 -6.52 22.11
C LEU A 58 -5.66 -7.76 21.41
N GLY A 59 -4.85 -8.72 21.00
CA GLY A 59 -5.31 -9.90 20.25
C GLY A 59 -5.81 -9.56 18.85
N ILE A 60 -5.36 -8.46 18.24
CA ILE A 60 -5.74 -8.02 16.90
C ILE A 60 -4.71 -8.52 15.89
N THR A 61 -5.16 -9.19 14.84
CA THR A 61 -4.30 -9.63 13.74
C THR A 61 -4.21 -8.55 12.66
N ILE A 62 -3.04 -7.95 12.50
CA ILE A 62 -2.73 -7.08 11.36
C ILE A 62 -2.12 -7.96 10.27
N ASN A 63 -2.69 -7.93 9.08
CA ASN A 63 -2.25 -8.76 7.95
C ASN A 63 -1.26 -8.03 7.04
N ARG A 64 -1.36 -6.70 6.95
CA ARG A 64 -0.54 -5.88 6.06
C ARG A 64 -0.25 -4.52 6.67
N VAL A 65 0.95 -4.02 6.40
CA VAL A 65 1.40 -2.67 6.73
C VAL A 65 1.98 -2.03 5.48
N ASP A 66 1.59 -0.79 5.21
CA ASP A 66 2.14 -0.01 4.10
C ASP A 66 2.96 1.18 4.63
N GLU A 67 4.21 1.23 4.22
CA GLU A 67 5.06 2.41 4.28
C GLU A 67 4.77 3.28 3.04
N THR A 68 4.44 4.55 3.22
CA THR A 68 3.96 5.43 2.14
C THR A 68 4.84 6.65 1.87
N TYR A 69 5.89 6.87 2.65
CA TYR A 69 6.82 7.99 2.44
C TYR A 69 7.81 7.75 1.31
N GLY A 70 8.12 6.51 1.03
CA GLY A 70 9.00 6.09 -0.03
C GLY A 70 10.36 5.57 0.44
N CYS A 71 10.77 4.47 -0.16
CA CYS A 71 12.03 3.78 0.11
C CYS A 71 13.25 4.72 0.18
N PHE A 72 13.30 5.72 -0.71
CA PHE A 72 14.41 6.67 -0.80
C PHE A 72 14.54 7.62 0.42
N ARG A 73 13.55 7.65 1.32
CA ARG A 73 13.58 8.45 2.56
C ARG A 73 14.19 7.70 3.74
N HIS A 74 14.37 6.40 3.59
CA HIS A 74 14.88 5.53 4.64
C HIS A 74 16.35 5.20 4.44
N THR A 75 17.08 5.10 5.53
CA THR A 75 18.41 4.51 5.54
C THR A 75 18.32 3.00 5.30
N LEU A 76 19.44 2.39 4.92
CA LEU A 76 19.50 0.94 4.76
C LEU A 76 19.24 0.21 6.08
N ALA A 77 19.63 0.81 7.20
CA ALA A 77 19.39 0.27 8.54
C ALA A 77 17.90 0.22 8.87
N GLU A 78 17.17 1.31 8.63
CA GLU A 78 15.71 1.39 8.84
C GLU A 78 14.96 0.40 7.94
N LEU A 79 15.35 0.26 6.66
CA LEU A 79 14.73 -0.73 5.77
C LEU A 79 14.94 -2.15 6.27
N LYS A 80 16.13 -2.48 6.79
CA LYS A 80 16.40 -3.79 7.40
C LYS A 80 15.57 -4.02 8.65
N GLU A 81 15.39 -2.99 9.47
CA GLU A 81 14.56 -3.04 10.67
C GLU A 81 13.08 -3.28 10.32
N TYR A 82 12.52 -2.57 9.36
CA TYR A 82 11.18 -2.84 8.83
C TYR A 82 10.99 -4.29 8.41
N VAL A 83 11.94 -4.82 7.64
CA VAL A 83 11.87 -6.20 7.17
C VAL A 83 12.01 -7.20 8.31
N ALA A 84 12.82 -6.90 9.33
CA ALA A 84 12.96 -7.73 10.52
C ALA A 84 11.64 -7.80 11.31
N ILE A 85 11.01 -6.65 11.57
CA ILE A 85 9.70 -6.56 12.24
C ILE A 85 8.64 -7.32 11.44
N ALA A 86 8.58 -7.11 10.12
CA ALA A 86 7.61 -7.81 9.26
C ALA A 86 7.75 -9.34 9.34
N LYS A 87 8.98 -9.86 9.41
CA LYS A 87 9.24 -11.29 9.57
C LYS A 87 8.88 -11.82 10.97
N GLU A 88 9.22 -11.07 12.01
CA GLU A 88 8.91 -11.41 13.40
C GLU A 88 7.41 -11.59 13.61
N TYR A 89 6.62 -10.61 13.17
CA TYR A 89 5.16 -10.60 13.33
C TYR A 89 4.40 -11.31 12.21
N LYS A 90 5.11 -11.84 11.18
CA LYS A 90 4.52 -12.50 10.00
C LYS A 90 3.47 -11.63 9.29
N VAL A 91 3.73 -10.33 9.20
CA VAL A 91 2.90 -9.34 8.53
C VAL A 91 3.44 -9.05 7.13
N GLU A 92 2.56 -8.86 6.15
CA GLU A 92 2.96 -8.38 4.83
C GLU A 92 3.37 -6.91 4.93
N LEU A 93 4.55 -6.58 4.41
CA LEU A 93 5.06 -5.22 4.37
C LEU A 93 5.19 -4.76 2.92
N ASN A 94 4.53 -3.65 2.58
CA ASN A 94 4.72 -2.96 1.31
C ASN A 94 5.47 -1.64 1.56
N ILE A 95 6.57 -1.45 0.85
CA ILE A 95 7.36 -0.22 0.90
C ILE A 95 7.13 0.55 -0.39
N SER A 96 6.79 1.83 -0.26
CA SER A 96 6.49 2.71 -1.38
C SER A 96 7.74 3.09 -2.18
N VAL A 97 7.57 3.28 -3.48
CA VAL A 97 8.57 3.87 -4.39
C VAL A 97 8.26 5.31 -4.78
N GLY A 98 7.28 5.93 -4.20
CA GLY A 98 6.89 7.33 -4.37
C GLY A 98 6.56 7.97 -3.02
N PRO A 99 6.15 9.24 -2.99
CA PRO A 99 6.12 10.19 -4.10
C PRO A 99 7.52 10.75 -4.44
N ARG A 100 7.70 11.20 -5.69
CA ARG A 100 8.97 11.82 -6.14
C ARG A 100 8.74 13.23 -6.63
N ALA A 101 9.71 14.11 -6.37
CA ALA A 101 9.68 15.44 -6.93
C ALA A 101 9.73 15.38 -8.47
N THR A 102 8.88 16.17 -9.10
CA THR A 102 8.89 16.34 -10.56
C THR A 102 9.86 17.46 -10.95
N TYR A 103 10.30 17.51 -12.21
CA TYR A 103 11.12 18.61 -12.73
C TYR A 103 10.38 19.95 -12.69
N ASP A 104 9.05 19.93 -12.79
CA ASP A 104 8.18 21.08 -12.54
C ASP A 104 7.88 21.19 -11.05
N THR A 105 8.85 21.68 -10.30
CA THR A 105 8.75 21.78 -8.85
C THR A 105 7.80 22.87 -8.36
N SER A 106 7.46 23.84 -9.21
CA SER A 106 6.63 24.98 -8.81
C SER A 106 5.17 24.62 -8.60
N ALA A 107 4.57 23.85 -9.50
CA ALA A 107 3.17 23.45 -9.40
C ALA A 107 2.93 22.42 -8.29
N THR A 108 3.90 21.53 -8.04
CA THR A 108 3.78 20.48 -7.02
C THR A 108 4.08 20.98 -5.61
N ARG A 109 4.87 22.05 -5.47
CA ARG A 109 5.27 22.58 -4.16
C ARG A 109 4.26 23.56 -3.56
N LEU A 110 3.43 24.18 -4.39
CA LEU A 110 2.52 25.27 -4.00
C LEU A 110 1.06 24.84 -3.83
N SER A 111 0.69 23.60 -4.17
CA SER A 111 -0.67 23.11 -4.01
C SER A 111 -0.72 21.89 -3.09
N GLU A 112 -1.73 21.82 -2.22
CA GLU A 112 -2.04 20.61 -1.44
C GLU A 112 -2.29 19.39 -2.36
N GLN A 113 -2.73 19.63 -3.58
CA GLN A 113 -2.90 18.60 -4.62
C GLN A 113 -1.57 18.18 -5.26
N GLY A 114 -0.51 18.98 -5.13
CA GLY A 114 0.80 18.71 -5.71
C GLY A 114 1.44 17.43 -5.18
N VAL A 115 1.15 17.05 -3.95
CA VAL A 115 1.61 15.77 -3.38
C VAL A 115 1.05 14.59 -4.17
N ARG A 116 -0.21 14.63 -4.56
CA ARG A 116 -0.87 13.56 -5.32
C ARG A 116 -0.36 13.44 -6.76
N ILE A 117 0.00 14.55 -7.39
CA ILE A 117 0.53 14.58 -8.76
C ILE A 117 1.94 13.97 -8.83
N SER A 118 2.72 14.04 -7.74
CA SER A 118 4.09 13.52 -7.68
C SER A 118 4.18 11.99 -7.53
N TYR A 119 3.08 11.29 -7.40
CA TYR A 119 3.07 9.83 -7.38
C TYR A 119 3.29 9.20 -8.77
N ARG A 120 2.88 9.88 -9.84
CA ARG A 120 3.15 9.44 -11.21
C ARG A 120 4.58 9.77 -11.61
N LEU A 121 5.23 8.82 -12.24
CA LEU A 121 6.60 9.01 -12.72
C LEU A 121 6.61 9.79 -14.04
N ARG A 122 7.52 10.75 -14.14
CA ARG A 122 7.68 11.59 -15.32
C ARG A 122 9.09 11.44 -15.90
N GLY A 123 9.16 10.75 -17.03
CA GLY A 123 10.40 10.51 -17.72
C GLY A 123 11.20 9.31 -17.20
N MET A 124 12.12 8.85 -18.03
CA MET A 124 12.89 7.62 -17.82
C MET A 124 13.75 7.67 -16.55
N GLU A 125 14.32 8.83 -16.23
CA GLU A 125 15.12 9.01 -15.01
C GLU A 125 14.35 8.66 -13.73
N GLN A 126 13.09 9.06 -13.64
CA GLN A 126 12.26 8.72 -12.48
C GLN A 126 11.91 7.22 -12.43
N VAL A 127 11.69 6.61 -13.59
CA VAL A 127 11.47 5.16 -13.68
C VAL A 127 12.71 4.40 -13.23
N VAL A 128 13.89 4.76 -13.72
CA VAL A 128 15.16 4.12 -13.32
C VAL A 128 15.38 4.24 -11.82
N ARG A 129 15.20 5.44 -11.24
CA ARG A 129 15.35 5.63 -9.79
C ARG A 129 14.34 4.82 -8.97
N ALA A 130 13.11 4.70 -9.44
CA ALA A 130 12.11 3.86 -8.78
C ALA A 130 12.48 2.36 -8.85
N VAL A 131 13.01 1.91 -9.99
CA VAL A 131 13.54 0.54 -10.12
C VAL A 131 14.70 0.28 -9.15
N GLU A 132 15.63 1.23 -9.01
CA GLU A 132 16.74 1.10 -8.06
C GLU A 132 16.25 1.05 -6.59
N ASP A 133 15.19 1.79 -6.24
CA ASP A 133 14.55 1.64 -4.93
C ASP A 133 13.96 0.24 -4.73
N VAL A 134 13.33 -0.33 -5.75
CA VAL A 134 12.80 -1.70 -5.68
C VAL A 134 13.91 -2.72 -5.49
N LYS A 135 15.03 -2.58 -6.20
CA LYS A 135 16.21 -3.43 -5.99
C LYS A 135 16.74 -3.32 -4.56
N ARG A 136 16.82 -2.09 -4.04
CA ARG A 136 17.23 -1.84 -2.65
C ARG A 136 16.29 -2.51 -1.63
N ILE A 137 14.97 -2.45 -1.85
CA ILE A 137 13.99 -3.18 -1.04
C ILE A 137 14.26 -4.69 -1.11
N ALA A 138 14.50 -5.22 -2.31
CA ALA A 138 14.78 -6.64 -2.51
C ALA A 138 16.09 -7.10 -1.82
N GLU A 139 17.14 -6.29 -1.87
CA GLU A 139 18.44 -6.53 -1.24
C GLU A 139 18.35 -6.67 0.28
N VAL A 140 17.53 -5.85 0.94
CA VAL A 140 17.30 -5.97 2.39
C VAL A 140 16.34 -7.11 2.76
N GLY A 141 15.81 -7.82 1.77
CA GLY A 141 14.92 -8.95 1.99
C GLY A 141 13.43 -8.58 1.99
N GLY A 142 13.08 -7.33 1.65
CA GLY A 142 11.70 -6.92 1.41
C GLY A 142 11.12 -7.59 0.18
N ARG A 143 9.81 -7.78 0.14
CA ARG A 143 9.12 -8.47 -0.96
C ARG A 143 7.88 -7.75 -1.45
N GLY A 144 7.31 -6.84 -0.69
CA GLY A 144 6.15 -6.04 -1.05
C GLY A 144 6.55 -4.62 -1.46
N VAL A 145 5.98 -4.13 -2.54
CA VAL A 145 6.19 -2.78 -3.06
C VAL A 145 4.87 -2.12 -3.36
N LEU A 146 4.69 -0.92 -2.83
CA LEU A 146 3.55 -0.06 -3.14
C LEU A 146 3.90 0.82 -4.35
N VAL A 147 3.17 0.65 -5.44
CA VAL A 147 3.40 1.29 -6.74
C VAL A 147 2.24 2.22 -7.07
N TYR A 148 2.53 3.41 -7.57
CA TYR A 148 1.52 4.42 -7.94
C TYR A 148 1.43 4.68 -9.45
N ASP A 149 2.22 3.97 -10.24
CA ASP A 149 2.36 4.19 -11.69
C ASP A 149 2.27 2.85 -12.43
N GLU A 150 1.31 2.74 -13.34
CA GLU A 150 1.06 1.50 -14.06
C GLU A 150 2.20 1.16 -15.04
N GLY A 151 2.89 2.19 -15.57
CA GLY A 151 4.07 1.98 -16.41
C GLY A 151 5.21 1.35 -15.63
N LEU A 152 5.46 1.84 -14.40
CA LEU A 152 6.42 1.22 -13.50
C LEU A 152 6.01 -0.21 -13.14
N LEU A 153 4.73 -0.44 -12.84
CA LEU A 153 4.22 -1.79 -12.53
C LEU A 153 4.53 -2.78 -13.67
N TRP A 154 4.33 -2.35 -14.92
CA TRP A 154 4.67 -3.16 -16.07
C TRP A 154 6.17 -3.46 -16.15
N VAL A 155 7.04 -2.46 -15.99
CA VAL A 155 8.51 -2.63 -15.98
C VAL A 155 8.94 -3.62 -14.89
N LEU A 156 8.45 -3.46 -13.66
CA LEU A 156 8.80 -4.34 -12.53
C LEU A 156 8.34 -5.79 -12.78
N ASN A 157 7.18 -5.97 -13.41
CA ASN A 157 6.71 -7.30 -13.76
C ASN A 157 7.59 -7.95 -14.83
N GLU A 158 8.02 -7.22 -15.85
CA GLU A 158 8.96 -7.74 -16.86
C GLU A 158 10.32 -8.08 -16.23
N MET A 159 10.85 -7.25 -15.34
CA MET A 159 12.07 -7.54 -14.59
C MET A 159 11.94 -8.80 -13.72
N ARG A 160 10.80 -8.99 -13.05
CA ARG A 160 10.53 -10.21 -12.28
C ARG A 160 10.49 -11.45 -13.17
N LYS A 161 9.87 -11.37 -14.35
CA LYS A 161 9.86 -12.45 -15.35
C LYS A 161 11.26 -12.77 -15.89
N ALA A 162 12.07 -11.73 -16.10
CA ALA A 162 13.45 -11.87 -16.56
C ALA A 162 14.42 -12.40 -15.46
N GLY A 163 14.00 -12.46 -14.21
CA GLY A 163 14.84 -12.89 -13.09
C GLY A 163 15.71 -11.80 -12.49
N GLU A 164 15.52 -10.55 -12.93
CA GLU A 164 16.21 -9.36 -12.39
C GLU A 164 15.68 -8.95 -11.01
N LEU A 165 14.50 -9.41 -10.66
CA LEU A 165 13.89 -9.26 -9.33
C LEU A 165 13.46 -10.63 -8.78
N PRO A 166 13.44 -10.81 -7.45
CA PRO A 166 12.97 -12.05 -6.83
C PRO A 166 11.58 -12.45 -7.33
N LYS A 167 11.38 -13.72 -7.66
CA LYS A 167 10.10 -14.26 -8.17
C LYS A 167 8.93 -14.06 -7.21
N ASN A 168 9.21 -14.03 -5.91
CA ASN A 168 8.22 -13.85 -4.84
C ASN A 168 7.96 -12.39 -4.47
N MET A 169 8.46 -11.44 -5.26
CA MET A 169 8.04 -10.04 -5.09
C MET A 169 6.59 -9.86 -5.52
N HIS A 170 5.86 -9.09 -4.76
CA HIS A 170 4.51 -8.67 -5.08
C HIS A 170 4.42 -7.14 -5.16
N PHE A 171 3.53 -6.68 -6.00
CA PHE A 171 3.32 -5.27 -6.28
C PHE A 171 1.87 -4.92 -5.99
N LYS A 172 1.66 -3.96 -5.11
CA LYS A 172 0.35 -3.39 -4.82
C LYS A 172 0.23 -2.07 -5.55
N LEU A 173 -0.75 -1.95 -6.43
CA LEU A 173 -1.08 -0.68 -7.06
C LEU A 173 -1.95 0.14 -6.10
N SER A 174 -1.52 1.37 -5.83
CA SER A 174 -2.31 2.37 -5.13
C SER A 174 -2.93 3.33 -6.13
N ALA A 175 -4.21 3.63 -5.97
CA ALA A 175 -4.95 4.57 -6.82
C ALA A 175 -5.12 5.92 -6.11
#